data_dc09378053134e1410d1314bc30b5c95
#
_entry.id   dc09378053134e1410d1314bc30b5c95
#
_cell.length_a   1.000
_cell.length_b   1.000
_cell.length_c   1.000
_cell.angle_alpha   90.00
_cell.angle_beta   90.00
_cell.angle_gamma   90.00
#
_symmetry.space_group_name_H-M   'P 1'
#
loop_
_entity.id
_entity.type
_entity.pdbx_description
1 polymer ?
#
loop_
_entity_poly.entity_id
_entity_poly.type
_entity_poly.pdbx_seq_one_letter_code
_entity_poly.pdbx_strand_id
1 'polypeptide(L)'
;MTASASVVVVEPSGRPILLVGPPRVVAGDITLLNPGETTLVLRDFGVADRSGRLVHLPARQGLTMPTVLRRGQQQQLRIEIALVATTHPGEYHVAIDIAGQERDAVLHVTEDVALRVEPATLFVANEERRQMKRLAVTNEGNVAATLGDIRDVALRDDLEPAIDVRLALQALASQPHLVVDALRRDGPTMGRLSLGIAGRPATIAPGETRTIEVAVTLPEPPPPNGRYRARVPLLNATLNIIVTPSGATHEPSYEEHARNTRAASTPARRKR
;
A
#
# COMPACT_ATOMS: atom_id res chain seq x y z
N MET A 1 -33.17 -25.55 -26.76
CA MET A 1 -33.47 -24.40 -25.89
C MET A 1 -32.74 -24.66 -24.57
N THR A 2 -31.55 -24.13 -24.40
CA THR A 2 -30.80 -24.20 -23.12
C THR A 2 -31.46 -23.20 -22.17
N ALA A 3 -32.12 -23.69 -21.11
CA ALA A 3 -32.61 -22.86 -20.03
C ALA A 3 -31.44 -22.11 -19.43
N SER A 4 -31.42 -20.80 -19.61
CA SER A 4 -30.43 -19.92 -18.96
C SER A 4 -30.68 -20.05 -17.46
N ALA A 5 -29.72 -20.62 -16.74
CA ALA A 5 -29.79 -20.68 -15.28
C ALA A 5 -29.69 -19.25 -14.77
N SER A 6 -30.81 -18.64 -14.40
CA SER A 6 -30.81 -17.28 -13.86
C SER A 6 -30.59 -17.33 -12.36
N VAL A 7 -29.49 -16.72 -11.92
CA VAL A 7 -29.29 -16.41 -10.50
C VAL A 7 -30.19 -15.25 -10.11
N VAL A 8 -30.73 -15.28 -8.90
CA VAL A 8 -31.48 -14.16 -8.36
C VAL A 8 -30.69 -13.48 -7.25
N VAL A 9 -30.48 -12.18 -7.39
CA VAL A 9 -29.95 -11.33 -6.29
C VAL A 9 -31.10 -11.11 -5.31
N VAL A 10 -31.00 -11.68 -4.12
CA VAL A 10 -32.05 -11.62 -3.08
C VAL A 10 -31.88 -10.37 -2.24
N GLU A 11 -30.63 -10.01 -1.93
CA GLU A 11 -30.30 -8.82 -1.14
C GLU A 11 -29.18 -8.01 -1.80
N PRO A 12 -29.28 -6.68 -1.81
CA PRO A 12 -30.39 -5.87 -1.32
C PRO A 12 -31.65 -6.00 -2.20
N SER A 13 -32.80 -6.28 -1.59
CA SER A 13 -34.07 -6.40 -2.29
C SER A 13 -34.63 -5.02 -2.64
N GLY A 14 -34.91 -4.79 -3.95
CA GLY A 14 -35.56 -3.56 -4.42
C GLY A 14 -34.76 -2.26 -4.24
N ARG A 15 -33.50 -2.34 -3.79
CA ARG A 15 -32.59 -1.21 -3.64
C ARG A 15 -31.35 -1.42 -4.52
N PRO A 16 -30.66 -0.33 -4.92
CA PRO A 16 -29.37 -0.46 -5.56
C PRO A 16 -28.36 -1.17 -4.64
N ILE A 17 -27.46 -1.94 -5.25
CA ILE A 17 -26.31 -2.52 -4.55
C ILE A 17 -25.37 -1.38 -4.18
N LEU A 18 -25.03 -1.25 -2.90
CA LEU A 18 -24.06 -0.24 -2.45
C LEU A 18 -22.68 -0.86 -2.31
N LEU A 19 -21.70 -0.27 -3.01
CA LEU A 19 -20.29 -0.61 -2.87
C LEU A 19 -19.54 0.62 -2.38
N VAL A 20 -18.67 0.45 -1.38
CA VAL A 20 -17.94 1.55 -0.73
C VAL A 20 -16.46 1.21 -0.64
N GLY A 21 -15.60 2.19 -0.89
CA GLY A 21 -14.16 2.01 -0.71
C GLY A 21 -13.32 2.95 -1.57
N PRO A 22 -11.98 2.86 -1.42
CA PRO A 22 -11.07 3.59 -2.28
C PRO A 22 -11.12 3.08 -3.72
N PRO A 23 -10.66 3.85 -4.72
CA PRO A 23 -10.82 3.50 -6.13
C PRO A 23 -10.32 2.10 -6.50
N ARG A 24 -9.21 1.68 -5.89
CA ARG A 24 -8.59 0.38 -6.21
C ARG A 24 -9.44 -0.81 -5.74
N VAL A 25 -10.29 -0.62 -4.71
CA VAL A 25 -11.14 -1.68 -4.15
C VAL A 25 -12.43 -1.07 -3.61
N VAL A 26 -13.40 -0.89 -4.49
CA VAL A 26 -14.77 -0.51 -4.08
C VAL A 26 -15.56 -1.78 -3.90
N ALA A 27 -16.02 -2.09 -2.69
CA ALA A 27 -16.57 -3.38 -2.34
C ALA A 27 -17.93 -3.29 -1.65
N GLY A 28 -18.72 -4.35 -1.79
CA GLY A 28 -20.01 -4.52 -1.13
C GLY A 28 -20.44 -5.98 -1.08
N ASP A 29 -21.41 -6.26 -0.25
CA ASP A 29 -21.93 -7.61 -0.08
C ASP A 29 -23.30 -7.74 -0.77
N ILE A 30 -23.49 -8.88 -1.43
CA ILE A 30 -24.77 -9.27 -2.05
C ILE A 30 -25.13 -10.69 -1.60
N THR A 31 -26.40 -10.97 -1.58
CA THR A 31 -26.89 -12.33 -1.34
C THR A 31 -27.51 -12.87 -2.63
N LEU A 32 -26.99 -14.01 -3.06
CA LEU A 32 -27.42 -14.70 -4.27
C LEU A 32 -28.21 -15.95 -3.92
N LEU A 33 -29.24 -16.23 -4.71
CA LEU A 33 -30.00 -17.48 -4.68
C LEU A 33 -29.90 -18.13 -6.06
N ASN A 34 -29.60 -19.41 -6.09
CA ASN A 34 -29.75 -20.23 -7.31
C ASN A 34 -31.11 -20.96 -7.31
N PRO A 35 -32.14 -20.42 -7.97
CA PRO A 35 -33.45 -21.08 -8.05
C PRO A 35 -33.48 -22.19 -9.09
N GLY A 36 -32.43 -22.29 -9.92
CA GLY A 36 -32.33 -23.27 -11.00
C GLY A 36 -32.10 -24.69 -10.50
N GLU A 37 -32.24 -25.65 -11.40
CA GLU A 37 -32.07 -27.07 -11.08
C GLU A 37 -30.63 -27.55 -11.15
N THR A 38 -29.75 -26.76 -11.80
CA THR A 38 -28.35 -27.08 -12.01
C THR A 38 -27.42 -26.27 -11.08
N THR A 39 -26.26 -26.83 -10.76
CA THR A 39 -25.22 -26.09 -10.05
C THR A 39 -24.68 -24.99 -10.95
N LEU A 40 -24.57 -23.79 -10.42
CA LEU A 40 -24.02 -22.63 -11.09
C LEU A 40 -22.61 -22.32 -10.55
N VAL A 41 -21.68 -21.97 -11.44
CA VAL A 41 -20.34 -21.52 -11.09
C VAL A 41 -20.18 -20.09 -11.57
N LEU A 42 -20.03 -19.16 -10.63
CA LEU A 42 -19.75 -17.76 -10.90
C LEU A 42 -18.25 -17.51 -10.79
N ARG A 43 -17.65 -16.92 -11.80
CA ARG A 43 -16.23 -16.56 -11.84
C ARG A 43 -16.02 -15.07 -11.98
N ASP A 44 -16.94 -14.39 -12.62
CA ASP A 44 -16.92 -12.97 -12.91
C ASP A 44 -18.33 -12.40 -12.95
N PHE A 45 -18.43 -11.10 -13.01
CA PHE A 45 -19.67 -10.35 -13.22
C PHE A 45 -19.43 -9.19 -14.19
N GLY A 46 -20.46 -8.79 -14.92
CA GLY A 46 -20.44 -7.64 -15.81
C GLY A 46 -20.59 -6.34 -15.03
N VAL A 47 -19.97 -5.27 -15.49
CA VAL A 47 -20.15 -3.91 -14.96
C VAL A 47 -20.28 -2.93 -16.12
N ALA A 48 -21.32 -2.07 -16.07
CA ALA A 48 -21.52 -1.03 -17.05
C ALA A 48 -21.73 0.31 -16.36
N ASP A 49 -20.99 1.33 -16.80
CA ASP A 49 -21.14 2.70 -16.29
C ASP A 49 -22.45 3.32 -16.81
N ARG A 50 -23.35 3.67 -15.90
CA ARG A 50 -24.59 4.40 -16.18
C ARG A 50 -24.41 5.91 -16.08
N SER A 51 -23.37 6.34 -15.38
CA SER A 51 -23.08 7.76 -15.16
C SER A 51 -22.31 8.41 -16.33
N GLY A 52 -21.63 7.60 -17.15
CA GLY A 52 -20.73 8.06 -18.20
C GLY A 52 -19.48 8.79 -17.68
N ARG A 53 -19.19 8.65 -16.39
CA ARG A 53 -18.11 9.38 -15.68
C ARG A 53 -16.92 8.52 -15.32
N LEU A 54 -17.04 7.19 -15.41
CA LEU A 54 -15.97 6.27 -15.09
C LEU A 54 -15.08 6.02 -16.31
N VAL A 55 -13.81 6.38 -16.16
CA VAL A 55 -12.80 6.15 -17.20
C VAL A 55 -12.21 4.75 -17.04
N HIS A 56 -12.11 4.00 -18.13
CA HIS A 56 -11.49 2.67 -18.14
C HIS A 56 -12.09 1.64 -17.17
N LEU A 57 -13.42 1.68 -16.97
CA LEU A 57 -14.10 0.62 -16.24
C LEU A 57 -14.04 -0.68 -17.05
N PRO A 58 -13.40 -1.77 -16.55
CA PRO A 58 -13.45 -3.05 -17.25
C PRO A 58 -14.89 -3.58 -17.30
N ALA A 59 -15.34 -4.01 -18.48
CA ALA A 59 -16.70 -4.51 -18.68
C ALA A 59 -16.97 -5.80 -17.87
N ARG A 60 -15.94 -6.52 -17.45
CA ARG A 60 -16.02 -7.67 -16.55
C ARG A 60 -15.03 -7.56 -15.42
N GLN A 61 -15.48 -7.94 -14.23
CA GLN A 61 -14.69 -8.00 -13.00
C GLN A 61 -14.65 -9.46 -12.54
N GLY A 62 -13.44 -9.95 -12.23
CA GLY A 62 -13.27 -11.28 -11.66
C GLY A 62 -13.68 -11.30 -10.19
N LEU A 63 -14.27 -12.41 -9.76
CA LEU A 63 -14.45 -12.68 -8.34
C LEU A 63 -13.11 -13.09 -7.72
N THR A 64 -12.84 -12.65 -6.50
CA THR A 64 -11.63 -13.04 -5.75
C THR A 64 -11.53 -14.57 -5.63
N MET A 65 -12.68 -15.25 -5.50
CA MET A 65 -12.78 -16.71 -5.58
C MET A 65 -14.00 -17.10 -6.37
N PRO A 66 -13.90 -18.13 -7.26
CA PRO A 66 -15.07 -18.69 -7.93
C PRO A 66 -16.10 -19.18 -6.91
N THR A 67 -17.34 -18.79 -7.10
CA THR A 67 -18.43 -19.15 -6.21
C THR A 67 -19.30 -20.23 -6.85
N VAL A 68 -19.55 -21.29 -6.12
CA VAL A 68 -20.38 -22.42 -6.56
C VAL A 68 -21.70 -22.39 -5.80
N LEU A 69 -22.80 -22.18 -6.52
CA LEU A 69 -24.15 -22.17 -5.97
C LEU A 69 -24.90 -23.44 -6.40
N ARG A 70 -25.19 -24.30 -5.45
CA ARG A 70 -26.05 -25.50 -5.70
C ARG A 70 -27.51 -25.09 -5.86
N ARG A 71 -28.35 -26.00 -6.39
CA ARG A 71 -29.80 -25.82 -6.48
C ARG A 71 -30.37 -25.35 -5.15
N GLY A 72 -31.16 -24.28 -5.16
CA GLY A 72 -31.84 -23.72 -3.99
C GLY A 72 -30.90 -23.12 -2.95
N GLN A 73 -29.59 -23.08 -3.21
CA GLN A 73 -28.60 -22.53 -2.27
C GLN A 73 -28.67 -21.01 -2.31
N GLN A 74 -28.70 -20.42 -1.12
CA GLN A 74 -28.49 -19.00 -0.90
C GLN A 74 -27.10 -18.79 -0.30
N GLN A 75 -26.36 -17.79 -0.81
CA GLN A 75 -25.02 -17.49 -0.35
C GLN A 75 -24.74 -15.99 -0.41
N GLN A 76 -24.12 -15.47 0.65
CA GLN A 76 -23.57 -14.12 0.66
C GLN A 76 -22.25 -14.10 -0.11
N LEU A 77 -22.08 -13.11 -0.97
CA LEU A 77 -20.92 -12.91 -1.79
C LEU A 77 -20.45 -11.47 -1.67
N ARG A 78 -19.17 -11.28 -1.42
CA ARG A 78 -18.52 -9.99 -1.53
C ARG A 78 -18.09 -9.75 -2.96
N ILE A 79 -18.55 -8.66 -3.54
CA ILE A 79 -18.14 -8.19 -4.86
C ILE A 79 -17.19 -6.99 -4.71
N GLU A 80 -16.17 -6.92 -5.57
CA GLU A 80 -15.16 -5.89 -5.57
C GLU A 80 -14.99 -5.35 -6.99
N ILE A 81 -14.99 -4.02 -7.12
CA ILE A 81 -14.77 -3.33 -8.39
C ILE A 81 -13.49 -2.52 -8.26
N ALA A 82 -12.52 -2.79 -9.13
CA ALA A 82 -11.32 -2.01 -9.25
C ALA A 82 -11.52 -0.88 -10.27
N LEU A 83 -11.32 0.35 -9.84
CA LEU A 83 -11.32 1.55 -10.67
C LEU A 83 -9.89 2.06 -10.86
N VAL A 84 -9.73 3.02 -11.76
CA VAL A 84 -8.46 3.75 -11.87
C VAL A 84 -8.17 4.46 -10.57
N ALA A 85 -6.93 4.37 -10.08
CA ALA A 85 -6.53 4.91 -8.77
C ALA A 85 -6.85 6.41 -8.60
N THR A 86 -6.84 7.16 -9.70
CA THR A 86 -7.15 8.60 -9.72
C THR A 86 -8.65 8.92 -9.87
N THR A 87 -9.53 7.91 -9.82
CA THR A 87 -10.99 8.17 -9.87
C THR A 87 -11.40 9.05 -8.69
N HIS A 88 -11.99 10.20 -8.98
CA HIS A 88 -12.35 11.17 -7.96
C HIS A 88 -13.30 10.59 -6.91
N PRO A 89 -13.24 11.05 -5.65
CA PRO A 89 -14.23 10.70 -4.64
C PRO A 89 -15.64 11.12 -5.08
N GLY A 90 -16.64 10.32 -4.73
CA GLY A 90 -18.03 10.62 -5.07
C GLY A 90 -18.86 9.38 -5.36
N GLU A 91 -20.08 9.61 -5.81
CA GLU A 91 -21.03 8.56 -6.17
C GLU A 91 -21.10 8.37 -7.69
N TYR A 92 -21.09 7.10 -8.10
CA TYR A 92 -21.18 6.67 -9.48
C TYR A 92 -22.24 5.59 -9.62
N HIS A 93 -23.16 5.79 -10.57
CA HIS A 93 -24.21 4.82 -10.86
C HIS A 93 -23.72 3.84 -11.93
N VAL A 94 -23.80 2.56 -11.62
CA VAL A 94 -23.39 1.47 -12.50
C VAL A 94 -24.48 0.42 -12.55
N ALA A 95 -24.48 -0.39 -13.61
CA ALA A 95 -25.23 -1.63 -13.65
C ALA A 95 -24.28 -2.81 -13.44
N ILE A 96 -24.67 -3.77 -12.62
CA ILE A 96 -23.92 -4.99 -12.37
C ILE A 96 -24.73 -6.16 -12.95
N ASP A 97 -24.12 -6.91 -13.86
CA ASP A 97 -24.70 -8.13 -14.44
C ASP A 97 -24.09 -9.36 -13.78
N ILE A 98 -24.92 -10.11 -13.06
CA ILE A 98 -24.54 -11.35 -12.41
C ILE A 98 -25.31 -12.49 -13.09
N ALA A 99 -24.61 -13.26 -13.91
CA ALA A 99 -25.16 -14.40 -14.64
C ALA A 99 -26.41 -14.05 -15.46
N GLY A 100 -26.44 -12.90 -16.12
CA GLY A 100 -27.54 -12.43 -16.98
C GLY A 100 -28.64 -11.67 -16.23
N GLN A 101 -28.48 -11.44 -14.93
CA GLN A 101 -29.36 -10.56 -14.16
C GLN A 101 -28.70 -9.23 -13.91
N GLU A 102 -29.17 -8.19 -14.56
CA GLU A 102 -28.72 -6.83 -14.37
C GLU A 102 -29.39 -6.18 -13.15
N ARG A 103 -28.60 -5.52 -12.32
CA ARG A 103 -29.01 -4.78 -11.13
C ARG A 103 -28.33 -3.42 -11.06
N ASP A 104 -29.07 -2.41 -10.66
CA ASP A 104 -28.51 -1.10 -10.38
C ASP A 104 -27.62 -1.16 -9.15
N ALA A 105 -26.49 -0.45 -9.22
CA ALA A 105 -25.55 -0.30 -8.12
C ALA A 105 -25.04 1.14 -8.02
N VAL A 106 -24.65 1.51 -6.82
CA VAL A 106 -23.99 2.78 -6.52
C VAL A 106 -22.61 2.50 -5.95
N LEU A 107 -21.59 3.03 -6.61
CA LEU A 107 -20.22 3.02 -6.12
C LEU A 107 -19.99 4.32 -5.35
N HIS A 108 -19.75 4.21 -4.05
CA HIS A 108 -19.32 5.33 -3.22
C HIS A 108 -17.80 5.27 -3.09
N VAL A 109 -17.12 6.03 -3.97
CA VAL A 109 -15.66 6.12 -3.99
C VAL A 109 -15.21 7.05 -2.89
N THR A 110 -14.41 6.53 -1.95
CA THR A 110 -13.86 7.30 -0.84
C THR A 110 -12.54 7.99 -1.22
N GLU A 111 -12.14 8.98 -0.43
CA GLU A 111 -10.82 9.58 -0.54
C GLU A 111 -9.72 8.55 -0.25
N ASP A 112 -8.68 8.59 -1.06
CA ASP A 112 -7.47 7.79 -0.91
C ASP A 112 -6.25 8.68 -1.09
N VAL A 113 -5.44 8.77 -0.05
CA VAL A 113 -4.15 9.45 -0.08
C VAL A 113 -3.07 8.39 -0.20
N ALA A 114 -2.46 8.28 -1.35
CA ALA A 114 -1.40 7.30 -1.60
C ALA A 114 -0.19 7.99 -2.24
N LEU A 115 0.91 8.08 -1.51
CA LEU A 115 2.15 8.65 -2.01
C LEU A 115 3.19 7.55 -2.23
N ARG A 116 3.92 7.67 -3.34
CA ARG A 116 5.15 6.94 -3.59
C ARG A 116 6.31 7.93 -3.63
N VAL A 117 7.37 7.62 -2.88
CA VAL A 117 8.53 8.48 -2.75
C VAL A 117 9.78 7.75 -3.25
N GLU A 118 10.54 8.39 -4.12
CA GLU A 118 11.76 7.86 -4.70
C GLU A 118 12.90 8.88 -4.64
N PRO A 119 14.08 8.50 -4.11
CA PRO A 119 14.36 7.23 -3.46
C PRO A 119 13.63 7.09 -2.10
N ALA A 120 13.26 5.87 -1.71
CA ALA A 120 12.63 5.58 -0.42
C ALA A 120 13.61 5.71 0.77
N THR A 121 14.91 5.85 0.47
CA THR A 121 15.97 6.03 1.47
C THR A 121 16.94 7.14 1.02
N LEU A 122 17.18 8.09 1.90
CA LEU A 122 18.18 9.13 1.73
C LEU A 122 19.39 8.85 2.60
N PHE A 123 20.58 9.06 2.04
CA PHE A 123 21.84 9.02 2.77
C PHE A 123 22.31 10.46 3.04
N VAL A 124 22.67 10.71 4.29
CA VAL A 124 23.05 12.02 4.82
C VAL A 124 24.38 11.87 5.56
N ALA A 125 25.34 12.76 5.27
CA ALA A 125 26.61 12.79 5.99
C ALA A 125 26.42 13.43 7.37
N ASN A 126 27.03 12.84 8.40
CA ASN A 126 26.91 13.31 9.78
C ASN A 126 27.53 14.72 10.01
N GLU A 127 28.53 15.09 9.22
CA GLU A 127 29.31 16.33 9.42
C GLU A 127 28.59 17.58 8.90
N GLU A 128 27.65 17.41 8.00
CA GLU A 128 26.91 18.52 7.41
C GLU A 128 25.59 18.74 8.15
N ARG A 129 25.49 19.86 8.86
CA ARG A 129 24.26 20.22 9.60
C ARG A 129 23.01 20.36 8.70
N ARG A 130 23.20 20.68 7.43
CA ARG A 130 22.12 20.88 6.48
C ARG A 130 22.50 20.37 5.10
N GLN A 131 21.75 19.44 4.56
CA GLN A 131 21.96 18.88 3.24
C GLN A 131 20.71 18.99 2.40
N MET A 132 20.89 19.40 1.14
CA MET A 132 19.81 19.42 0.16
C MET A 132 19.76 18.08 -0.58
N LYS A 133 18.60 17.50 -0.64
CA LYS A 133 18.34 16.23 -1.36
C LYS A 133 17.14 16.41 -2.30
N ARG A 134 17.06 15.58 -3.31
CA ARG A 134 15.92 15.56 -4.25
C ARG A 134 15.12 14.28 -4.10
N LEU A 135 13.81 14.43 -4.11
CA LEU A 135 12.85 13.34 -4.06
C LEU A 135 11.88 13.47 -5.23
N ALA A 136 11.63 12.39 -5.94
CA ALA A 136 10.46 12.28 -6.80
C ALA A 136 9.30 11.76 -5.96
N VAL A 137 8.22 12.51 -5.89
CA VAL A 137 7.01 12.12 -5.16
C VAL A 137 5.86 11.98 -6.14
N THR A 138 5.26 10.81 -6.18
CA THR A 138 4.11 10.49 -7.02
C THR A 138 2.89 10.36 -6.13
N ASN A 139 1.82 11.08 -6.47
CA ASN A 139 0.53 10.88 -5.83
C ASN A 139 -0.25 9.78 -6.57
N GLU A 140 -0.30 8.61 -6.01
CA GLU A 140 -1.02 7.44 -6.54
C GLU A 140 -2.47 7.35 -6.01
N GLY A 141 -2.89 8.32 -5.20
CA GLY A 141 -4.25 8.43 -4.67
C GLY A 141 -5.19 9.23 -5.57
N ASN A 142 -6.39 9.52 -5.07
CA ASN A 142 -7.45 10.20 -5.82
C ASN A 142 -7.76 11.62 -5.32
N VAL A 143 -7.05 12.09 -4.31
CA VAL A 143 -7.15 13.47 -3.79
C VAL A 143 -5.77 14.13 -3.82
N ALA A 144 -5.75 15.46 -3.91
CA ALA A 144 -4.50 16.20 -3.87
C ALA A 144 -3.81 16.03 -2.51
N ALA A 145 -2.50 15.74 -2.54
CA ALA A 145 -1.67 15.57 -1.36
C ALA A 145 -0.78 16.80 -1.15
N THR A 146 -0.77 17.36 0.05
CA THR A 146 0.09 18.50 0.39
C THR A 146 1.15 18.06 1.38
N LEU A 147 2.42 18.24 0.99
CA LEU A 147 3.57 17.98 1.84
C LEU A 147 4.05 19.28 2.47
N GLY A 148 4.22 19.27 3.77
CA GLY A 148 4.78 20.36 4.57
C GLY A 148 6.08 19.94 5.25
N ASP A 149 6.68 20.87 6.01
CA ASP A 149 7.86 20.61 6.81
C ASP A 149 7.57 19.60 7.93
N ILE A 150 8.51 18.72 8.18
CA ILE A 150 8.46 17.75 9.25
C ILE A 150 9.60 18.05 10.23
N ARG A 151 9.25 18.28 11.49
CA ARG A 151 10.18 18.65 12.55
C ARG A 151 10.29 17.53 13.57
N ASP A 152 11.42 17.52 14.29
CA ASP A 152 11.63 16.68 15.47
C ASP A 152 11.52 15.17 15.23
N VAL A 153 12.03 14.69 14.11
CA VAL A 153 12.11 13.25 13.84
C VAL A 153 13.30 12.65 14.61
N ALA A 154 13.03 11.62 15.41
CA ALA A 154 14.04 10.96 16.20
C ALA A 154 15.05 10.18 15.32
N LEU A 155 16.33 10.37 15.59
CA LEU A 155 17.42 9.54 15.09
C LEU A 155 17.70 8.40 16.06
N ARG A 156 17.82 7.21 15.55
CA ARG A 156 18.06 5.99 16.31
C ARG A 156 19.29 5.28 15.77
N ASP A 157 19.96 4.53 16.60
CA ASP A 157 21.07 3.69 16.16
C ASP A 157 20.56 2.62 15.17
N ASP A 158 21.18 2.53 13.99
CA ASP A 158 20.81 1.56 12.94
C ASP A 158 21.29 0.13 13.28
N LEU A 159 22.23 -0.01 14.24
CA LEU A 159 22.80 -1.28 14.68
C LEU A 159 22.00 -1.94 15.82
N GLU A 160 21.16 -1.18 16.54
CA GLU A 160 20.41 -1.69 17.71
C GLU A 160 19.31 -2.72 17.43
N PRO A 161 18.64 -2.78 16.26
CA PRO A 161 17.61 -3.81 16.04
C PRO A 161 18.11 -5.24 16.24
N ALA A 162 19.39 -5.50 15.98
CA ALA A 162 19.99 -6.82 16.17
C ALA A 162 20.21 -7.16 17.66
N ILE A 163 20.47 -6.15 18.50
CA ILE A 163 20.64 -6.30 19.94
C ILE A 163 19.28 -6.50 20.61
N ASP A 164 18.28 -5.72 20.23
CA ASP A 164 16.94 -5.82 20.77
C ASP A 164 16.25 -7.14 20.41
N VAL A 165 16.44 -7.66 19.20
CA VAL A 165 15.94 -8.99 18.81
C VAL A 165 16.64 -10.07 19.62
N ARG A 166 17.94 -9.94 19.90
CA ARG A 166 18.69 -10.91 20.67
C ARG A 166 18.27 -10.90 22.14
N LEU A 167 18.10 -9.72 22.74
CA LEU A 167 17.56 -9.54 24.09
C LEU A 167 16.11 -10.01 24.18
N ALA A 168 15.29 -9.70 23.16
CA ALA A 168 13.92 -10.19 23.08
C ALA A 168 13.86 -11.71 22.99
N LEU A 169 14.72 -12.34 22.20
CA LEU A 169 14.82 -13.81 22.09
C LEU A 169 15.31 -14.45 23.39
N GLN A 170 16.23 -13.80 24.12
CA GLN A 170 16.65 -14.26 25.46
C GLN A 170 15.54 -14.09 26.51
N ALA A 171 14.76 -13.01 26.43
CA ALA A 171 13.61 -12.78 27.31
C ALA A 171 12.43 -13.72 27.02
N LEU A 172 12.29 -14.22 25.78
CA LEU A 172 11.27 -15.19 25.36
C LEU A 172 11.30 -16.46 26.20
N ALA A 173 12.50 -16.90 26.60
CA ALA A 173 12.66 -18.11 27.43
C ALA A 173 12.19 -17.93 28.89
N SER A 174 12.15 -16.69 29.38
CA SER A 174 11.86 -16.39 30.79
C SER A 174 10.58 -15.57 31.01
N GLN A 175 10.21 -14.69 30.12
CA GLN A 175 9.05 -13.79 30.31
C GLN A 175 8.43 -13.35 28.97
N PRO A 176 7.52 -14.13 28.36
CA PRO A 176 6.97 -13.85 27.01
C PRO A 176 6.29 -12.50 26.85
N HIS A 177 5.71 -11.94 27.93
CA HIS A 177 5.03 -10.65 27.90
C HIS A 177 5.98 -9.45 27.74
N LEU A 178 7.24 -9.58 28.15
CA LEU A 178 8.25 -8.53 27.99
C LEU A 178 8.81 -8.45 26.56
N VAL A 179 8.62 -9.50 25.75
CA VAL A 179 9.10 -9.55 24.35
C VAL A 179 8.40 -8.50 23.50
N VAL A 180 7.08 -8.36 23.66
CA VAL A 180 6.30 -7.37 22.92
C VAL A 180 6.71 -5.94 23.30
N ASP A 181 7.04 -5.72 24.57
CA ASP A 181 7.50 -4.42 25.07
C ASP A 181 8.96 -4.14 24.65
N ALA A 182 9.82 -5.16 24.61
CA ALA A 182 11.19 -5.03 24.11
C ALA A 182 11.24 -4.77 22.59
N LEU A 183 10.36 -5.43 21.83
CA LEU A 183 10.22 -5.19 20.38
C LEU A 183 9.56 -3.83 20.06
N ARG A 184 8.77 -3.28 20.97
CA ARG A 184 8.17 -1.96 20.88
C ARG A 184 9.07 -0.84 21.39
N ARG A 185 10.07 -1.15 22.21
CA ARG A 185 11.04 -0.15 22.68
C ARG A 185 11.89 0.22 21.47
N ASP A 186 11.51 1.32 20.91
CA ASP A 186 12.38 2.07 20.04
C ASP A 186 13.67 2.39 20.83
N GLY A 187 14.83 2.01 20.32
CA GLY A 187 16.13 2.27 20.97
C GLY A 187 16.33 3.73 21.35
N PRO A 188 17.38 4.05 22.15
CA PRO A 188 17.61 5.39 22.64
C PRO A 188 17.69 6.39 21.47
N THR A 189 17.10 7.56 21.66
CA THR A 189 17.18 8.64 20.69
C THR A 189 18.58 9.23 20.74
N MET A 190 19.34 9.09 19.65
CA MET A 190 20.71 9.58 19.50
C MET A 190 20.78 11.01 18.94
N GLY A 191 19.65 11.62 18.69
CA GLY A 191 19.52 12.95 18.14
C GLY A 191 18.19 13.18 17.48
N ARG A 192 18.02 14.33 16.84
CA ARG A 192 16.82 14.71 16.10
C ARG A 192 17.20 15.27 14.74
N LEU A 193 16.32 15.14 13.78
CA LEU A 193 16.42 15.79 12.48
C LEU A 193 15.12 16.49 12.12
N SER A 194 15.21 17.41 11.21
CA SER A 194 14.05 18.02 10.54
C SER A 194 14.18 17.90 9.03
N LEU A 195 13.05 17.78 8.35
CA LEU A 195 12.93 17.79 6.91
C LEU A 195 12.13 19.01 6.49
N GLY A 196 12.78 19.98 5.86
CA GLY A 196 12.13 21.17 5.32
C GLY A 196 11.96 21.03 3.80
N ILE A 197 10.80 21.43 3.28
CA ILE A 197 10.58 21.50 1.84
C ILE A 197 11.06 22.84 1.33
N ALA A 198 11.95 22.84 0.32
CA ALA A 198 12.47 24.08 -0.23
C ALA A 198 11.38 24.88 -0.92
N GLY A 199 11.17 26.13 -0.46
CA GLY A 199 10.26 27.10 -1.04
C GLY A 199 8.89 27.16 -0.35
N ARG A 200 7.94 26.34 -0.72
CA ARG A 200 6.57 26.32 -0.21
C ARG A 200 6.08 24.89 -0.04
N PRO A 201 5.03 24.66 0.77
CA PRO A 201 4.39 23.34 0.80
C PRO A 201 4.09 22.88 -0.63
N ALA A 202 4.46 21.63 -0.94
CA ALA A 202 4.25 21.07 -2.26
C ALA A 202 2.91 20.35 -2.31
N THR A 203 2.00 20.85 -3.15
CA THR A 203 0.74 20.14 -3.45
C THR A 203 0.93 19.35 -4.74
N ILE A 204 0.57 18.06 -4.70
CA ILE A 204 0.74 17.10 -5.79
C ILE A 204 -0.66 16.57 -6.14
N ALA A 205 -1.08 16.80 -7.38
CA ALA A 205 -2.39 16.35 -7.85
C ALA A 205 -2.45 14.82 -8.01
N PRO A 206 -3.65 14.20 -8.03
CA PRO A 206 -3.80 12.78 -8.34
C PRO A 206 -3.11 12.39 -9.65
N GLY A 207 -2.28 11.34 -9.61
CA GLY A 207 -1.51 10.85 -10.75
C GLY A 207 -0.27 11.69 -11.12
N GLU A 208 -0.04 12.84 -10.46
CA GLU A 208 1.13 13.70 -10.71
C GLU A 208 2.37 13.12 -10.03
N THR A 209 3.51 13.21 -10.75
CA THR A 209 4.85 13.03 -10.19
C THR A 209 5.56 14.37 -10.15
N ARG A 210 6.05 14.77 -8.98
CA ARG A 210 6.77 16.02 -8.80
C ARG A 210 8.11 15.81 -8.14
N THR A 211 9.17 16.42 -8.68
CA THR A 211 10.46 16.48 -8.03
C THR A 211 10.47 17.61 -7.02
N ILE A 212 10.77 17.31 -5.77
CA ILE A 212 10.88 18.28 -4.69
C ILE A 212 12.31 18.29 -4.12
N GLU A 213 12.78 19.46 -3.75
CA GLU A 213 14.01 19.61 -2.98
C GLU A 213 13.68 19.66 -1.51
N VAL A 214 14.38 18.85 -0.73
CA VAL A 214 14.21 18.77 0.72
C VAL A 214 15.53 19.09 1.42
N ALA A 215 15.44 19.94 2.45
CA ALA A 215 16.56 20.23 3.33
C ALA A 215 16.49 19.29 4.54
N VAL A 216 17.42 18.37 4.64
CA VAL A 216 17.61 17.57 5.84
C VAL A 216 18.50 18.35 6.78
N THR A 217 18.02 18.67 7.97
CA THR A 217 18.75 19.43 8.98
C THR A 217 18.99 18.60 10.23
N LEU A 218 20.25 18.53 10.66
CA LEU A 218 20.69 17.89 11.89
C LEU A 218 21.06 19.01 12.87
N PRO A 219 20.16 19.41 13.82
CA PRO A 219 20.42 20.49 14.77
C PRO A 219 21.65 20.20 15.63
N GLU A 220 21.76 18.95 16.08
CA GLU A 220 22.89 18.40 16.82
C GLU A 220 23.42 17.20 16.07
N PRO A 221 24.66 17.19 15.59
CA PRO A 221 25.24 16.04 14.94
C PRO A 221 25.27 14.86 15.93
N PRO A 222 24.82 13.68 15.55
CA PRO A 222 24.95 12.50 16.39
C PRO A 222 26.43 12.08 16.51
N PRO A 223 26.79 11.18 17.44
CA PRO A 223 28.15 10.72 17.62
C PRO A 223 28.81 10.29 16.29
N PRO A 224 30.08 10.67 16.04
CA PRO A 224 30.70 10.58 14.70
C PRO A 224 30.91 9.15 14.20
N ASN A 225 30.96 8.16 15.07
CA ASN A 225 31.32 6.79 14.72
C ASN A 225 30.11 5.86 14.54
N GLY A 226 28.89 6.39 14.65
CA GLY A 226 27.66 5.63 14.54
C GLY A 226 26.99 5.75 13.17
N ARG A 227 26.15 4.80 12.85
CA ARG A 227 25.19 4.86 11.75
C ARG A 227 23.79 4.99 12.34
N TYR A 228 23.06 6.00 11.93
CA TYR A 228 21.76 6.32 12.52
C TYR A 228 20.68 6.28 11.47
N ARG A 229 19.47 5.95 11.89
CA ARG A 229 18.29 5.89 11.05
C ARG A 229 17.17 6.74 11.61
N ALA A 230 16.47 7.44 10.73
CA ALA A 230 15.19 8.07 11.01
C ALA A 230 14.13 7.58 10.02
N ARG A 231 12.90 7.45 10.50
CA ARG A 231 11.72 7.19 9.69
C ARG A 231 10.87 8.44 9.68
N VAL A 232 10.77 9.05 8.53
CA VAL A 232 10.01 10.29 8.33
C VAL A 232 8.66 9.94 7.72
N PRO A 233 7.54 10.12 8.44
CA PRO A 233 6.23 9.91 7.87
C PRO A 233 5.92 11.02 6.86
N LEU A 234 5.53 10.63 5.65
CA LEU A 234 5.07 11.51 4.58
C LEU A 234 3.64 11.11 4.23
N LEU A 235 2.66 11.56 4.99
CA LEU A 235 1.28 11.10 4.94
C LEU A 235 1.20 9.58 5.13
N ASN A 236 0.84 8.83 4.10
CA ASN A 236 0.78 7.36 4.14
C ASN A 236 2.09 6.66 3.72
N ALA A 237 3.07 7.41 3.21
CA ALA A 237 4.40 6.90 2.85
C ALA A 237 5.41 7.08 4.00
N THR A 238 6.51 6.36 3.93
CA THR A 238 7.63 6.51 4.87
C THR A 238 8.92 6.72 4.08
N LEU A 239 9.63 7.80 4.39
CA LEU A 239 10.97 8.06 3.90
C LEU A 239 11.98 7.65 4.98
N ASN A 240 12.92 6.78 4.64
CA ASN A 240 14.02 6.44 5.52
C ASN A 240 15.17 7.43 5.31
N ILE A 241 15.78 7.90 6.38
CA ILE A 241 16.98 8.70 6.33
C ILE A 241 18.07 7.98 7.11
N ILE A 242 19.18 7.69 6.44
CA ILE A 242 20.34 7.05 7.04
C ILE A 242 21.45 8.09 7.14
N VAL A 243 21.87 8.36 8.37
CA VAL A 243 22.99 9.25 8.68
C VAL A 243 24.23 8.40 8.87
N THR A 244 25.27 8.66 8.08
CA THR A 244 26.54 7.92 8.10
C THR A 244 27.71 8.84 8.39
N PRO A 245 28.81 8.34 8.99
CA PRO A 245 30.07 9.09 9.11
C PRO A 245 30.56 9.50 7.72
N SER A 246 31.21 10.66 7.62
CA SER A 246 31.87 11.10 6.39
C SER A 246 32.97 10.14 5.98
N GLY A 247 33.01 9.82 4.70
CA GLY A 247 33.92 8.83 4.13
C GLY A 247 33.37 7.42 3.99
N ALA A 248 32.23 7.11 4.60
CA ALA A 248 31.49 5.88 4.34
C ALA A 248 30.53 6.08 3.15
N THR A 249 31.07 6.39 1.97
CA THR A 249 30.31 6.31 0.71
C THR A 249 30.06 4.84 0.39
N HIS A 250 29.12 4.25 1.08
CA HIS A 250 28.50 3.01 0.66
C HIS A 250 27.35 3.38 -0.28
N GLU A 251 27.66 3.70 -1.53
CA GLU A 251 26.77 3.29 -2.61
C GLU A 251 26.65 1.76 -2.46
N PRO A 252 25.45 1.22 -2.25
CA PRO A 252 25.28 -0.23 -2.35
C PRO A 252 25.67 -0.59 -3.78
N SER A 253 26.82 -1.25 -3.93
CA SER A 253 27.24 -1.74 -5.24
C SER A 253 26.19 -2.75 -5.66
N TYR A 254 25.41 -2.39 -6.67
CA TYR A 254 24.44 -3.26 -7.34
C TYR A 254 25.06 -4.59 -7.79
N GLU A 255 26.40 -4.68 -7.85
CA GLU A 255 27.18 -5.85 -8.19
C GLU A 255 27.17 -6.95 -7.10
N GLU A 256 27.02 -6.61 -5.82
CA GLU A 256 27.10 -7.59 -4.75
C GLU A 256 25.81 -8.42 -4.63
N HIS A 257 24.65 -7.82 -4.95
CA HIS A 257 23.37 -8.55 -5.02
C HIS A 257 23.31 -9.46 -6.24
N ALA A 258 23.94 -9.10 -7.36
CA ALA A 258 23.98 -9.91 -8.57
C ALA A 258 24.89 -11.16 -8.44
N ARG A 259 25.94 -11.08 -7.62
CA ARG A 259 26.84 -12.23 -7.34
C ARG A 259 26.20 -13.26 -6.43
N ASN A 260 25.46 -12.86 -5.41
CA ASN A 260 24.80 -13.78 -4.48
C ASN A 260 23.61 -14.53 -5.11
N THR A 261 22.92 -13.93 -6.08
CA THR A 261 21.83 -14.59 -6.80
C THR A 261 22.33 -15.61 -7.83
N ARG A 262 23.54 -15.43 -8.39
CA ARG A 262 24.15 -16.38 -9.31
C ARG A 262 24.77 -17.60 -8.63
N ALA A 263 25.23 -17.48 -7.39
CA ALA A 263 25.80 -18.58 -6.63
C ALA A 263 24.75 -19.62 -6.17
N ALA A 264 23.50 -19.20 -6.01
CA ALA A 264 22.39 -20.06 -5.56
C ALA A 264 21.75 -20.90 -6.67
N SER A 265 22.09 -20.69 -7.95
CA SER A 265 21.43 -21.35 -9.10
C SER A 265 22.26 -22.40 -9.83
N THR A 266 23.37 -22.91 -9.25
CA THR A 266 24.15 -23.96 -9.87
C THR A 266 23.61 -25.33 -9.44
N PRO A 267 22.91 -26.10 -10.30
CA PRO A 267 22.44 -27.44 -9.95
C PRO A 267 23.62 -28.41 -9.83
N ALA A 268 23.68 -29.11 -8.70
CA ALA A 268 24.65 -30.14 -8.44
C ALA A 268 24.59 -31.25 -9.55
N ARG A 269 25.65 -31.34 -10.34
CA ARG A 269 25.83 -32.36 -11.38
C ARG A 269 25.99 -33.72 -10.70
N ARG A 270 24.93 -34.56 -10.68
CA ARG A 270 24.97 -35.95 -10.26
C ARG A 270 25.92 -36.72 -11.20
N LYS A 271 27.02 -37.22 -10.67
CA LYS A 271 27.86 -38.23 -11.33
C LYS A 271 27.11 -39.58 -11.22
N ARG A 272 26.96 -40.24 -12.37
CA ARG A 272 26.66 -41.67 -12.47
C ARG A 272 27.96 -42.47 -12.34
#